data_368dfc97245bd8652576b3adb4736566
#
_entry.id   368dfc97245bd8652576b3adb4736566
#
_cell.length_a   1.000
_cell.length_b   1.000
_cell.length_c   1.000
_cell.angle_alpha   90.00
_cell.angle_beta   90.00
_cell.angle_gamma   90.00
#
_symmetry.space_group_name_H-M   'P 1'
#
loop_
_entity.id
_entity.type
_entity.pdbx_description
1 polymer ?
#
loop_
_entity_poly.entity_id
_entity_poly.type
_entity_poly.pdbx_seq_one_letter_code
_entity_poly.pdbx_strand_id
1 'polypeptide(L)'
;MPLQEINARELGIADRAVFTVGSMHAGSASNVIADSATMGGTIRCFDEKLRERIKERICDISAGIATAFRGQAEVTFGSGAPTLQNNRQMCDFAEKELHQLLGSFAIPISKMNTTPSAGGSEDFAYVSHSIPTVMLSLAAGEPEKGYSYPLHHPKTTFDETALSNGTAALCYLAIRYLEQ
;
A
#
# COMPACT_ATOMS: atom_id res chain seq x y z
N MET A 1 -22.77 3.79 -10.76
CA MET A 1 -22.67 4.32 -9.38
C MET A 1 -21.85 5.61 -9.42
N PRO A 2 -22.32 6.77 -8.91
CA PRO A 2 -21.61 8.06 -9.07
C PRO A 2 -20.15 8.05 -8.58
N LEU A 3 -19.84 7.32 -7.53
CA LEU A 3 -18.46 7.20 -7.03
C LEU A 3 -17.49 6.53 -8.02
N GLN A 4 -17.97 5.81 -9.02
CA GLN A 4 -17.12 5.26 -10.09
C GLN A 4 -16.55 6.35 -11.01
N GLU A 5 -17.15 7.55 -11.03
CA GLU A 5 -16.63 8.70 -11.78
C GLU A 5 -15.21 9.08 -11.34
N ILE A 6 -14.85 8.79 -10.08
CA ILE A 6 -13.49 9.03 -9.58
C ILE A 6 -12.48 8.24 -10.42
N ASN A 7 -12.69 6.93 -10.60
CA ASN A 7 -11.80 6.11 -11.43
C ASN A 7 -11.89 6.44 -12.92
N ALA A 8 -13.09 6.83 -13.40
CA ALA A 8 -13.35 6.99 -14.82
C ALA A 8 -12.96 8.36 -15.37
N ARG A 9 -13.03 9.42 -14.55
CA ARG A 9 -12.93 10.81 -15.01
C ARG A 9 -11.95 11.68 -14.25
N GLU A 10 -11.60 11.33 -13.02
CA GLU A 10 -10.79 12.20 -12.17
C GLU A 10 -9.36 11.70 -11.98
N LEU A 11 -9.10 10.42 -12.29
CA LEU A 11 -7.75 9.88 -12.32
C LEU A 11 -7.16 10.04 -13.72
N GLY A 12 -5.96 10.58 -13.80
CA GLY A 12 -5.18 10.67 -15.03
C GLY A 12 -4.54 9.33 -15.41
N ILE A 13 -4.13 9.18 -16.66
CA ILE A 13 -3.47 7.95 -17.15
C ILE A 13 -2.20 7.61 -16.37
N ALA A 14 -1.49 8.62 -15.85
CA ALA A 14 -0.28 8.44 -15.06
C ALA A 14 -0.57 8.22 -13.56
N ASP A 15 -1.79 8.44 -13.10
CA ASP A 15 -2.17 8.32 -11.71
C ASP A 15 -2.23 6.84 -11.30
N ARG A 16 -1.39 6.47 -10.35
CA ARG A 16 -1.38 5.11 -9.79
C ARG A 16 -2.28 5.07 -8.57
N ALA A 17 -3.58 4.96 -8.80
CA ALA A 17 -4.58 4.87 -7.74
C ALA A 17 -5.70 3.91 -8.13
N VAL A 18 -6.29 3.29 -7.11
CA VAL A 18 -7.49 2.46 -7.24
C VAL A 18 -8.44 2.82 -6.11
N PHE A 19 -9.66 3.20 -6.48
CA PHE A 19 -10.76 3.35 -5.55
C PHE A 19 -11.81 2.26 -5.83
N THR A 20 -12.18 1.52 -4.80
CA THR A 20 -13.13 0.41 -4.93
C THR A 20 -14.20 0.51 -3.85
N VAL A 21 -15.48 0.42 -4.25
CA VAL A 21 -16.59 0.13 -3.35
C VAL A 21 -16.80 -1.37 -3.34
N GLY A 22 -16.46 -2.02 -2.25
CA GLY A 22 -16.47 -3.48 -2.10
C GLY A 22 -17.74 -4.02 -1.44
N SER A 23 -18.52 -3.18 -0.75
CA SER A 23 -19.75 -3.58 -0.11
C SER A 23 -20.81 -2.49 -0.16
N MET A 24 -22.08 -2.92 -0.17
CA MET A 24 -23.25 -2.04 -0.05
C MET A 24 -24.36 -2.80 0.68
N HIS A 25 -24.93 -2.17 1.69
CA HIS A 25 -26.01 -2.74 2.49
C HIS A 25 -27.14 -1.72 2.63
N ALA A 26 -28.37 -2.13 2.34
CA ALA A 26 -29.56 -1.29 2.46
C ALA A 26 -30.80 -2.15 2.62
N GLY A 27 -31.74 -1.70 3.48
CA GLY A 27 -33.04 -2.32 3.69
C GLY A 27 -33.00 -3.61 4.51
N SER A 28 -34.19 -4.01 5.00
CA SER A 28 -34.38 -5.20 5.83
C SER A 28 -35.43 -6.18 5.25
N ALA A 29 -36.32 -5.71 4.36
CA ALA A 29 -37.32 -6.52 3.72
C ALA A 29 -37.73 -5.97 2.34
N SER A 30 -38.19 -6.82 1.45
CA SER A 30 -38.49 -6.49 0.06
C SER A 30 -39.67 -5.50 -0.12
N ASN A 31 -40.53 -5.35 0.86
CA ASN A 31 -41.68 -4.47 0.85
C ASN A 31 -41.52 -3.21 1.73
N VAL A 32 -40.31 -2.97 2.24
CA VAL A 32 -39.99 -1.80 3.07
C VAL A 32 -38.92 -0.99 2.40
N ILE A 33 -39.19 0.30 2.19
CA ILE A 33 -38.17 1.25 1.67
C ILE A 33 -37.13 1.44 2.76
N ALA A 34 -35.85 1.29 2.38
CA ALA A 34 -34.72 1.51 3.28
C ALA A 34 -34.62 2.99 3.68
N ASP A 35 -34.47 3.26 4.96
CA ASP A 35 -34.22 4.59 5.52
C ASP A 35 -32.74 5.00 5.39
N SER A 36 -31.84 4.02 5.27
CA SER A 36 -30.42 4.22 5.15
C SER A 36 -29.74 3.18 4.26
N ALA A 37 -28.58 3.55 3.74
CA ALA A 37 -27.68 2.65 3.03
C ALA A 37 -26.24 2.89 3.49
N THR A 38 -25.48 1.82 3.71
CA THR A 38 -24.07 1.87 4.06
C THR A 38 -23.23 1.29 2.92
N MET A 39 -22.15 1.96 2.56
CA MET A 39 -21.16 1.50 1.59
C MET A 39 -19.79 1.43 2.24
N GLY A 40 -19.06 0.36 1.97
CA GLY A 40 -17.67 0.20 2.38
C GLY A 40 -16.75 0.09 1.18
N GLY A 41 -15.58 0.71 1.27
CA GLY A 41 -14.64 0.72 0.16
C GLY A 41 -13.19 0.89 0.60
N THR A 42 -12.29 0.90 -0.37
CA THR A 42 -10.85 1.09 -0.16
C THR A 42 -10.28 2.08 -1.18
N ILE A 43 -9.30 2.86 -0.72
CA ILE A 43 -8.46 3.71 -1.57
C ILE A 43 -7.04 3.15 -1.50
N ARG A 44 -6.42 2.93 -2.65
CA ARG A 44 -5.01 2.57 -2.76
C ARG A 44 -4.35 3.52 -3.74
N CYS A 45 -3.28 4.18 -3.34
CA CYS A 45 -2.51 5.05 -4.22
C CYS A 45 -1.05 5.17 -3.77
N PHE A 46 -0.23 5.74 -4.63
CA PHE A 46 1.21 5.90 -4.42
C PHE A 46 1.61 7.38 -4.29
N ASP A 47 0.64 8.27 -4.13
CA ASP A 47 0.84 9.70 -3.93
C ASP A 47 -0.15 10.24 -2.90
N GLU A 48 0.36 10.93 -1.86
CA GLU A 48 -0.46 11.42 -0.75
C GLU A 48 -1.38 12.56 -1.17
N LYS A 49 -0.95 13.44 -2.08
CA LYS A 49 -1.80 14.53 -2.58
C LYS A 49 -2.97 13.97 -3.36
N LEU A 50 -2.70 12.94 -4.18
CA LEU A 50 -3.74 12.23 -4.90
C LEU A 50 -4.70 11.52 -3.94
N ARG A 51 -4.17 10.91 -2.87
CA ARG A 51 -5.00 10.25 -1.85
C ARG A 51 -5.96 11.23 -1.17
N GLU A 52 -5.48 12.37 -0.74
CA GLU A 52 -6.32 13.40 -0.11
C GLU A 52 -7.36 13.95 -1.11
N ARG A 53 -6.97 14.23 -2.35
CA ARG A 53 -7.91 14.63 -3.40
C ARG A 53 -9.02 13.59 -3.62
N ILE A 54 -8.68 12.29 -3.65
CA ILE A 54 -9.69 11.24 -3.79
C ILE A 54 -10.67 11.27 -2.61
N LYS A 55 -10.17 11.44 -1.37
CA LYS A 55 -11.03 11.56 -0.18
C LYS A 55 -11.99 12.75 -0.28
N GLU A 56 -11.49 13.90 -0.65
CA GLU A 56 -12.31 15.11 -0.86
C GLU A 56 -13.41 14.83 -1.89
N ARG A 57 -13.05 14.21 -3.03
CA ARG A 57 -14.02 13.88 -4.07
C ARG A 57 -15.06 12.86 -3.66
N ILE A 58 -14.70 11.90 -2.83
CA ILE A 58 -15.67 10.96 -2.24
C ILE A 58 -16.71 11.73 -1.41
N CYS A 59 -16.26 12.64 -0.57
CA CYS A 59 -17.14 13.47 0.25
C CYS A 59 -18.07 14.34 -0.62
N ASP A 60 -17.52 15.05 -1.58
CA ASP A 60 -18.27 15.96 -2.46
C ASP A 60 -19.34 15.22 -3.27
N ILE A 61 -18.96 14.10 -3.91
CA ILE A 61 -19.88 13.31 -4.73
C ILE A 61 -20.96 12.70 -3.84
N SER A 62 -20.61 12.17 -2.68
CA SER A 62 -21.57 11.57 -1.76
C SER A 62 -22.57 12.61 -1.26
N ALA A 63 -22.11 13.76 -0.81
CA ALA A 63 -22.95 14.86 -0.35
C ALA A 63 -23.83 15.41 -1.47
N GLY A 64 -23.27 15.64 -2.66
CA GLY A 64 -23.99 16.17 -3.81
C GLY A 64 -25.13 15.25 -4.25
N ILE A 65 -24.88 13.95 -4.36
CA ILE A 65 -25.91 12.97 -4.73
C ILE A 65 -26.97 12.86 -3.64
N ALA A 66 -26.59 12.73 -2.38
CA ALA A 66 -27.56 12.66 -1.28
C ALA A 66 -28.48 13.89 -1.26
N THR A 67 -27.90 15.08 -1.40
CA THR A 67 -28.67 16.35 -1.46
C THR A 67 -29.63 16.39 -2.63
N ALA A 68 -29.21 15.93 -3.83
CA ALA A 68 -30.06 15.89 -5.01
C ALA A 68 -31.32 15.02 -4.80
N PHE A 69 -31.23 13.99 -3.94
CA PHE A 69 -32.35 13.13 -3.55
C PHE A 69 -32.96 13.47 -2.19
N ARG A 70 -32.65 14.64 -1.64
CA ARG A 70 -33.18 15.11 -0.33
C ARG A 70 -32.76 14.24 0.86
N GLY A 71 -31.62 13.56 0.73
CA GLY A 71 -30.97 12.80 1.78
C GLY A 71 -29.73 13.50 2.31
N GLN A 72 -29.01 12.80 3.16
CA GLN A 72 -27.72 13.20 3.72
C GLN A 72 -26.73 12.06 3.55
N ALA A 73 -25.44 12.39 3.44
CA ALA A 73 -24.36 11.43 3.43
C ALA A 73 -23.32 11.80 4.50
N GLU A 74 -22.90 10.82 5.24
CA GLU A 74 -21.76 10.89 6.13
C GLU A 74 -20.66 9.99 5.57
N VAL A 75 -19.44 10.52 5.47
CA VAL A 75 -18.27 9.79 4.98
C VAL A 75 -17.24 9.77 6.09
N THR A 76 -16.84 8.57 6.48
CA THR A 76 -15.77 8.37 7.46
C THR A 76 -14.61 7.61 6.81
N PHE A 77 -13.39 8.02 7.13
CA PHE A 77 -12.19 7.32 6.73
C PHE A 77 -11.60 6.60 7.93
N GLY A 78 -11.47 5.29 7.84
CA GLY A 78 -10.85 4.47 8.86
C GLY A 78 -9.33 4.64 8.89
N SER A 79 -8.67 3.84 9.74
CA SER A 79 -7.21 3.75 9.78
C SER A 79 -6.66 3.27 8.44
N GLY A 80 -5.53 3.85 8.02
CA GLY A 80 -4.79 3.43 6.83
C GLY A 80 -3.38 3.99 6.93
N ALA A 81 -2.39 3.28 6.40
CA ALA A 81 -1.03 3.78 6.32
C ALA A 81 -0.90 4.82 5.19
N PRO A 82 -0.04 5.84 5.35
CA PRO A 82 0.33 6.72 4.26
C PRO A 82 1.13 5.96 3.19
N THR A 83 1.45 6.62 2.10
CA THR A 83 2.31 6.07 1.05
C THR A 83 3.73 5.88 1.58
N LEU A 84 4.30 4.68 1.49
CA LEU A 84 5.70 4.44 1.82
C LEU A 84 6.61 5.23 0.87
N GLN A 85 7.54 6.03 1.43
CA GLN A 85 8.47 6.85 0.69
C GLN A 85 9.91 6.48 1.03
N ASN A 86 10.57 5.74 0.16
CA ASN A 86 11.98 5.47 0.30
C ASN A 86 12.80 6.72 -0.09
N ASN A 87 13.69 7.16 0.81
CA ASN A 87 14.59 8.27 0.54
C ASN A 87 15.66 7.85 -0.48
N ARG A 88 15.87 8.64 -1.53
CA ARG A 88 16.79 8.33 -2.61
C ARG A 88 18.22 8.09 -2.14
N GLN A 89 18.74 8.95 -1.26
CA GLN A 89 20.11 8.83 -0.76
C GLN A 89 20.28 7.56 0.10
N MET A 90 19.26 7.23 0.91
CA MET A 90 19.27 6.00 1.69
C MET A 90 19.19 4.74 0.80
N CYS A 91 18.44 4.80 -0.31
CA CYS A 91 18.41 3.73 -1.29
C CYS A 91 19.78 3.53 -1.95
N ASP A 92 20.38 4.61 -2.45
CA ASP A 92 21.69 4.57 -3.12
C ASP A 92 22.78 4.06 -2.16
N PHE A 93 22.75 4.50 -0.90
CA PHE A 93 23.63 4.01 0.16
C PHE A 93 23.41 2.51 0.40
N ALA A 94 22.19 2.10 0.67
CA ALA A 94 21.88 0.69 0.97
C ALA A 94 22.23 -0.22 -0.21
N GLU A 95 21.93 0.18 -1.44
CA GLU A 95 22.29 -0.58 -2.64
C GLU A 95 23.81 -0.78 -2.73
N LYS A 96 24.57 0.29 -2.58
CA LYS A 96 26.04 0.24 -2.64
C LYS A 96 26.63 -0.69 -1.57
N GLU A 97 26.24 -0.51 -0.32
CA GLU A 97 26.80 -1.25 0.80
C GLU A 97 26.36 -2.73 0.79
N LEU A 98 25.11 -3.02 0.46
CA LEU A 98 24.62 -4.40 0.36
C LEU A 98 25.26 -5.15 -0.82
N HIS A 99 25.59 -4.48 -1.92
CA HIS A 99 26.36 -5.12 -2.99
C HIS A 99 27.76 -5.54 -2.53
N GLN A 100 28.38 -4.80 -1.61
CA GLN A 100 29.67 -5.20 -1.04
C GLN A 100 29.53 -6.42 -0.12
N LEU A 101 28.45 -6.51 0.65
CA LEU A 101 28.22 -7.60 1.58
C LEU A 101 27.72 -8.89 0.88
N LEU A 102 26.75 -8.74 -0.02
CA LEU A 102 25.95 -9.83 -0.57
C LEU A 102 26.23 -10.08 -2.07
N GLY A 103 27.02 -9.23 -2.74
CA GLY A 103 27.31 -9.35 -4.16
C GLY A 103 26.04 -9.31 -5.01
N SER A 104 25.89 -10.29 -5.90
CA SER A 104 24.75 -10.38 -6.82
C SER A 104 23.40 -10.72 -6.15
N PHE A 105 23.40 -11.10 -4.88
CA PHE A 105 22.15 -11.35 -4.13
C PHE A 105 21.45 -10.06 -3.71
N ALA A 106 22.14 -8.91 -3.70
CA ALA A 106 21.53 -7.60 -3.47
C ALA A 106 20.97 -7.05 -4.79
N ILE A 107 19.66 -7.17 -4.98
CA ILE A 107 18.97 -6.75 -6.20
C ILE A 107 18.11 -5.53 -5.90
N PRO A 108 18.37 -4.36 -6.54
CA PRO A 108 17.46 -3.22 -6.45
C PRO A 108 16.07 -3.57 -6.95
N ILE A 109 15.03 -3.11 -6.25
CA ILE A 109 13.65 -3.42 -6.64
C ILE A 109 13.31 -2.95 -8.07
N SER A 110 13.97 -1.90 -8.54
CA SER A 110 13.85 -1.40 -9.92
C SER A 110 14.35 -2.37 -10.98
N LYS A 111 15.18 -3.35 -10.59
CA LYS A 111 15.71 -4.41 -11.46
C LYS A 111 15.01 -5.75 -11.25
N MET A 112 14.12 -5.85 -10.27
CA MET A 112 13.33 -7.06 -10.08
C MET A 112 12.20 -7.09 -11.11
N ASN A 113 12.06 -8.23 -11.80
CA ASN A 113 10.91 -8.51 -12.67
C ASN A 113 9.64 -8.77 -11.85
N THR A 114 9.31 -7.86 -10.95
CA THR A 114 8.07 -7.91 -10.21
C THR A 114 7.07 -7.00 -10.87
N THR A 115 5.93 -7.53 -11.24
CA THR A 115 4.75 -6.69 -11.47
C THR A 115 4.57 -5.88 -10.18
N PRO A 116 4.53 -4.53 -10.24
CA PRO A 116 4.25 -3.75 -9.06
C PRO A 116 2.94 -4.27 -8.47
N SER A 117 3.02 -5.00 -7.36
CA SER A 117 1.82 -5.44 -6.66
C SER A 117 1.03 -4.18 -6.34
N ALA A 118 -0.27 -4.22 -6.57
CA ALA A 118 -1.17 -3.13 -6.23
C ALA A 118 -1.13 -2.92 -4.71
N GLY A 119 -0.15 -2.12 -4.27
CA GLY A 119 0.02 -1.54 -2.98
C GLY A 119 -0.52 -2.31 -1.77
N GLY A 120 0.32 -3.11 -1.13
CA GLY A 120 0.10 -3.48 0.26
C GLY A 120 0.07 -2.22 1.14
N SER A 121 -0.45 -2.35 2.35
CA SER A 121 -0.35 -1.34 3.38
C SER A 121 0.83 -1.69 4.28
N GLU A 122 1.64 -0.70 4.65
CA GLU A 122 2.84 -0.86 5.45
C GLU A 122 2.92 0.24 6.49
N ASP A 123 3.01 -0.12 7.77
CA ASP A 123 3.05 0.85 8.87
C ASP A 123 4.39 1.59 8.97
N PHE A 124 5.48 0.99 8.48
CA PHE A 124 6.77 1.67 8.33
C PHE A 124 6.67 2.95 7.47
N ALA A 125 5.61 3.07 6.69
CA ALA A 125 5.31 4.29 5.94
C ALA A 125 5.24 5.53 6.85
N TYR A 126 4.73 5.44 8.08
CA TYR A 126 4.73 6.56 9.03
C TYR A 126 6.14 7.02 9.39
N VAL A 127 7.08 6.09 9.54
CA VAL A 127 8.50 6.40 9.78
C VAL A 127 9.09 7.13 8.57
N SER A 128 8.76 6.68 7.36
CA SER A 128 9.27 7.26 6.11
C SER A 128 8.85 8.71 5.86
N HIS A 129 7.76 9.16 6.50
CA HIS A 129 7.33 10.56 6.47
C HIS A 129 8.00 11.44 7.54
N SER A 130 8.67 10.83 8.50
CA SER A 130 9.26 11.53 9.65
C SER A 130 10.77 11.70 9.52
N ILE A 131 11.45 10.69 8.97
CA ILE A 131 12.91 10.68 8.79
C ILE A 131 13.29 10.01 7.46
N PRO A 132 14.46 10.32 6.90
CA PRO A 132 14.96 9.61 5.71
C PRO A 132 15.15 8.12 5.98
N THR A 133 14.46 7.27 5.25
CA THR A 133 14.48 5.81 5.43
C THR A 133 14.58 5.08 4.09
N VAL A 134 14.90 3.80 4.18
CA VAL A 134 14.74 2.82 3.10
C VAL A 134 14.16 1.54 3.67
N MET A 135 13.13 1.03 3.05
CA MET A 135 12.57 -0.29 3.36
C MET A 135 13.28 -1.34 2.52
N LEU A 136 13.77 -2.39 3.18
CA LEU A 136 14.40 -3.53 2.54
C LEU A 136 13.42 -4.71 2.50
N SER A 137 13.45 -5.48 1.43
CA SER A 137 12.72 -6.74 1.31
C SER A 137 13.71 -7.90 1.32
N LEU A 138 13.45 -8.88 2.16
CA LEU A 138 14.24 -10.09 2.26
C LEU A 138 13.49 -11.25 1.60
N ALA A 139 14.07 -11.85 0.56
CA ALA A 139 13.56 -13.09 0.00
C ALA A 139 13.81 -14.24 0.98
N ALA A 140 12.76 -14.95 1.37
CA ALA A 140 12.81 -15.98 2.40
C ALA A 140 12.21 -17.30 1.93
N GLY A 141 12.53 -17.69 0.69
CA GLY A 141 12.16 -19.00 0.14
C GLY A 141 11.89 -18.96 -1.37
N GLU A 142 11.95 -20.14 -1.96
CA GLU A 142 11.71 -20.37 -3.39
C GLU A 142 10.60 -21.40 -3.54
N PRO A 143 9.65 -21.24 -4.47
CA PRO A 143 8.55 -22.18 -4.69
C PRO A 143 9.02 -23.61 -4.93
N GLU A 144 10.12 -23.77 -5.66
CA GLU A 144 10.73 -25.09 -5.99
C GLU A 144 11.26 -25.83 -4.77
N LYS A 145 11.54 -25.10 -3.67
CA LYS A 145 11.98 -25.64 -2.38
C LYS A 145 10.82 -25.87 -1.40
N GLY A 146 9.58 -25.68 -1.85
CA GLY A 146 8.39 -25.88 -1.03
C GLY A 146 7.81 -24.61 -0.39
N TYR A 147 8.42 -23.45 -0.57
CA TYR A 147 7.93 -22.16 -0.07
C TYR A 147 6.99 -21.50 -1.10
N SER A 148 5.86 -22.17 -1.38
CA SER A 148 4.97 -21.82 -2.50
C SER A 148 3.77 -20.95 -2.09
N TYR A 149 3.52 -20.78 -0.79
CA TYR A 149 2.38 -20.01 -0.33
C TYR A 149 2.74 -18.53 -0.15
N PRO A 150 1.89 -17.59 -0.64
CA PRO A 150 2.15 -16.17 -0.50
C PRO A 150 2.02 -15.70 0.95
N LEU A 151 2.53 -14.49 1.24
CA LEU A 151 2.29 -13.82 2.53
C LEU A 151 0.79 -13.79 2.86
N HIS A 152 0.47 -13.90 4.16
CA HIS A 152 -0.89 -13.96 4.72
C HIS A 152 -1.66 -15.26 4.43
N HIS A 153 -1.09 -16.22 3.74
CA HIS A 153 -1.72 -17.54 3.61
C HIS A 153 -1.48 -18.38 4.88
N PRO A 154 -2.48 -19.14 5.39
CA PRO A 154 -2.32 -19.91 6.65
C PRO A 154 -1.25 -21.02 6.60
N LYS A 155 -0.79 -21.39 5.40
CA LYS A 155 0.29 -22.38 5.19
C LYS A 155 1.62 -21.73 4.79
N THR A 156 1.74 -20.42 4.92
CA THR A 156 3.00 -19.72 4.62
C THR A 156 4.11 -20.22 5.55
N THR A 157 5.23 -20.57 4.97
CA THR A 157 6.47 -20.93 5.65
C THR A 157 7.63 -20.18 5.00
N PHE A 158 8.70 -20.01 5.73
CA PHE A 158 9.89 -19.28 5.30
C PHE A 158 11.14 -20.14 5.46
N ASP A 159 12.12 -19.91 4.61
CA ASP A 159 13.46 -20.42 4.80
C ASP A 159 14.13 -19.64 5.94
N GLU A 160 14.28 -20.27 7.10
CA GLU A 160 14.86 -19.65 8.30
C GLU A 160 16.33 -19.23 8.12
N THR A 161 17.03 -19.75 7.11
CA THR A 161 18.39 -19.29 6.79
C THR A 161 18.42 -17.83 6.36
N ALA A 162 17.30 -17.29 5.86
CA ALA A 162 17.16 -15.89 5.53
C ALA A 162 17.31 -14.96 6.75
N LEU A 163 16.98 -15.42 7.96
CA LEU A 163 17.05 -14.61 9.18
C LEU A 163 18.47 -14.12 9.48
N SER A 164 19.46 -15.00 9.33
CA SER A 164 20.87 -14.63 9.52
C SER A 164 21.33 -13.59 8.49
N ASN A 165 20.91 -13.74 7.23
CA ASN A 165 21.25 -12.81 6.16
C ASN A 165 20.59 -11.44 6.38
N GLY A 166 19.31 -11.42 6.77
CA GLY A 166 18.60 -10.18 7.10
C GLY A 166 19.23 -9.44 8.27
N THR A 167 19.56 -10.18 9.34
CA THR A 167 20.24 -9.61 10.52
C THR A 167 21.60 -9.03 10.15
N ALA A 168 22.40 -9.78 9.39
CA ALA A 168 23.72 -9.33 8.94
C ALA A 168 23.61 -8.05 8.07
N ALA A 169 22.64 -7.99 7.15
CA ALA A 169 22.41 -6.83 6.30
C ALA A 169 22.05 -5.59 7.11
N LEU A 170 21.14 -5.70 8.07
CA LEU A 170 20.75 -4.57 8.92
C LEU A 170 21.92 -4.08 9.80
N CYS A 171 22.63 -5.00 10.45
CA CYS A 171 23.79 -4.65 11.27
C CYS A 171 24.90 -4.00 10.43
N TYR A 172 25.19 -4.55 9.27
CA TYR A 172 26.19 -4.01 8.36
C TYR A 172 25.85 -2.60 7.92
N LEU A 173 24.62 -2.38 7.46
CA LEU A 173 24.17 -1.05 7.04
C LEU A 173 24.24 -0.03 8.20
N ALA A 174 23.87 -0.42 9.42
CA ALA A 174 23.94 0.45 10.57
C ALA A 174 25.39 0.86 10.88
N ILE A 175 26.32 -0.10 10.89
CA ILE A 175 27.75 0.17 11.11
C ILE A 175 28.28 1.10 10.00
N ARG A 176 28.06 0.76 8.75
CA ARG A 176 28.54 1.54 7.61
C ARG A 176 27.96 2.96 7.56
N TYR A 177 26.74 3.13 8.05
CA TYR A 177 26.14 4.47 8.15
C TYR A 177 26.79 5.32 9.24
N LEU A 178 27.16 4.71 10.35
CA LEU A 178 27.83 5.41 11.47
C LEU A 178 29.30 5.72 11.21
N GLU A 179 29.92 5.11 10.21
CA GLU A 179 31.31 5.34 9.81
C GLU A 179 31.50 6.46 8.77
N GLN A 180 30.40 7.09 8.31
CA GLN A 180 30.43 8.22 7.38
C GLN A 180 30.78 9.52 8.09
#